data_6441c968b3e8b24d6841f0822c9f906b
#
_entry.id   6441c968b3e8b24d6841f0822c9f906b
#
_cell.length_a   1.000
_cell.length_b   1.000
_cell.length_c   1.000
_cell.angle_alpha   90.00
_cell.angle_beta   90.00
_cell.angle_gamma   90.00
#
_symmetry.space_group_name_H-M   'P 1'
#
loop_
_entity.id
_entity.type
_entity.pdbx_description
1 polymer ?
#
loop_
_entity_poly.entity_id
_entity_poly.type
_entity_poly.pdbx_seq_one_letter_code
_entity_poly.pdbx_strand_id
1 'polypeptide(L)'
;MRINRIYMREMHLLRALPAACLAVFSTVVPGQAAVLGGPLLRDGLEIVPSALTGVELDRSVNRGADALFLVADIRAAKAEPHGFPEHAFIPYLSVSYALTKDDAPTFKKAGLLYPIATKQGPHYAAAAELAGPGTYHLTYIISPPSAHGMLRRTDKADGVPEWWKPINASWTFSYPQNTK
;
A
#
# COMPACT_ATOMS: atom_id res chain seq x y z
N MET A 1 -0.27 72.82 -55.15
CA MET A 1 0.51 71.86 -55.94
C MET A 1 1.61 71.23 -55.07
N ARG A 2 1.68 69.91 -55.07
CA ARG A 2 2.58 68.94 -54.34
C ARG A 2 2.15 68.59 -52.91
N ILE A 3 1.66 67.39 -52.91
CA ILE A 3 1.31 66.45 -51.79
C ILE A 3 2.63 65.90 -51.27
N ASN A 4 2.81 65.87 -49.94
CA ASN A 4 3.86 65.09 -49.29
C ASN A 4 3.20 64.11 -48.33
N ARG A 5 3.27 62.84 -48.67
CA ARG A 5 2.86 61.69 -47.86
C ARG A 5 3.86 61.50 -46.74
N ILE A 6 3.41 61.52 -45.49
CA ILE A 6 4.18 61.08 -44.33
C ILE A 6 3.77 59.64 -44.04
N TYR A 7 4.72 58.71 -44.21
CA TYR A 7 4.59 57.32 -43.80
C TYR A 7 4.64 57.22 -42.27
N MET A 8 3.53 56.86 -41.65
CA MET A 8 3.53 56.42 -40.27
C MET A 8 3.96 54.96 -40.19
N ARG A 9 5.07 54.70 -39.51
CA ARG A 9 5.66 53.41 -39.23
C ARG A 9 5.03 52.88 -37.97
N GLU A 10 4.17 51.89 -38.10
CA GLU A 10 3.57 51.18 -36.99
C GLU A 10 4.64 50.31 -36.28
N MET A 11 4.96 50.69 -35.05
CA MET A 11 5.82 49.89 -34.17
C MET A 11 4.94 48.86 -33.44
N HIS A 12 5.04 47.57 -33.87
CA HIS A 12 4.45 46.45 -33.18
C HIS A 12 5.21 46.19 -31.86
N LEU A 13 4.66 46.61 -30.75
CA LEU A 13 5.08 46.16 -29.42
C LEU A 13 4.68 44.68 -29.24
N LEU A 14 5.65 43.77 -29.35
CA LEU A 14 5.51 42.42 -28.87
C LEU A 14 5.40 42.47 -27.33
N ARG A 15 4.20 42.29 -26.79
CA ARG A 15 3.98 41.98 -25.35
C ARG A 15 4.35 40.54 -25.10
N ALA A 16 5.50 40.32 -24.43
CA ALA A 16 5.87 39.04 -23.87
C ALA A 16 4.94 38.75 -22.69
N LEU A 17 4.12 37.69 -22.82
CA LEU A 17 3.35 37.14 -21.72
C LEU A 17 4.28 36.33 -20.82
N PRO A 18 4.31 36.53 -19.49
CA PRO A 18 5.04 35.65 -18.61
C PRO A 18 4.36 34.30 -18.57
N ALA A 19 5.09 33.24 -18.88
CA ALA A 19 4.66 31.87 -18.65
C ALA A 19 4.57 31.63 -17.13
N ALA A 20 3.36 31.67 -16.58
CA ALA A 20 3.10 31.25 -15.22
C ALA A 20 3.27 29.72 -15.14
N CYS A 21 4.39 29.26 -14.58
CA CYS A 21 4.54 27.87 -14.15
C CYS A 21 3.53 27.60 -13.04
N LEU A 22 2.40 26.96 -13.37
CA LEU A 22 1.52 26.38 -12.39
C LEU A 22 2.27 25.18 -11.76
N ALA A 23 2.81 25.38 -10.56
CA ALA A 23 3.24 24.29 -9.71
C ALA A 23 1.97 23.54 -9.25
N VAL A 24 1.70 22.40 -9.84
CA VAL A 24 0.64 21.48 -9.38
C VAL A 24 1.12 20.88 -8.07
N PHE A 25 0.73 21.45 -6.95
CA PHE A 25 0.85 20.82 -5.66
C PHE A 25 -0.17 19.67 -5.62
N SER A 26 0.31 18.43 -5.81
CA SER A 26 -0.48 17.23 -5.55
C SER A 26 -0.77 17.17 -4.05
N THR A 27 -1.97 17.59 -3.65
CA THR A 27 -2.45 17.40 -2.29
C THR A 27 -2.71 15.90 -2.09
N VAL A 28 -1.90 15.26 -1.25
CA VAL A 28 -2.18 13.90 -0.77
C VAL A 28 -3.48 13.97 0.02
N VAL A 29 -4.54 13.36 -0.51
CA VAL A 29 -5.82 13.24 0.20
C VAL A 29 -5.63 12.23 1.33
N PRO A 30 -5.82 12.61 2.60
CA PRO A 30 -5.68 11.69 3.73
C PRO A 30 -6.68 10.54 3.60
N GLY A 31 -6.23 9.29 3.81
CA GLY A 31 -7.10 8.12 3.81
C GLY A 31 -7.22 7.36 2.49
N GLN A 32 -6.58 7.80 1.41
CA GLN A 32 -6.58 7.04 0.15
C GLN A 32 -5.55 5.90 0.23
N ALA A 33 -6.02 4.66 0.00
CA ALA A 33 -5.15 3.50 -0.06
C ALA A 33 -4.34 3.50 -1.37
N ALA A 34 -3.02 3.45 -1.26
CA ALA A 34 -2.14 3.21 -2.39
C ALA A 34 -1.85 1.71 -2.49
N VAL A 35 -2.16 1.10 -3.65
CA VAL A 35 -1.85 -0.31 -3.91
C VAL A 35 -0.34 -0.43 -4.10
N LEU A 36 0.32 -1.30 -3.32
CA LEU A 36 1.77 -1.51 -3.38
C LEU A 36 2.19 -2.60 -4.38
N GLY A 37 1.22 -3.37 -4.87
CA GLY A 37 1.44 -4.40 -5.88
C GLY A 37 0.16 -5.17 -6.19
N GLY A 38 0.20 -6.04 -7.22
CA GLY A 38 -0.92 -6.89 -7.57
C GLY A 38 -1.23 -7.95 -6.52
N PRO A 39 -2.44 -8.56 -6.57
CA PRO A 39 -2.81 -9.65 -5.68
C PRO A 39 -1.92 -10.88 -5.90
N LEU A 40 -1.57 -11.56 -4.83
CA LEU A 40 -0.90 -12.86 -4.84
C LEU A 40 -1.91 -13.92 -4.40
N LEU A 41 -2.14 -14.93 -5.25
CA LEU A 41 -2.95 -16.10 -4.90
C LEU A 41 -2.01 -17.24 -4.48
N ARG A 42 -2.12 -17.71 -3.24
CA ARG A 42 -1.32 -18.81 -2.72
C ARG A 42 -2.03 -19.55 -1.59
N ASP A 43 -1.96 -20.88 -1.63
CA ASP A 43 -2.47 -21.78 -0.59
C ASP A 43 -3.92 -21.46 -0.14
N GLY A 44 -4.80 -21.13 -1.08
CA GLY A 44 -6.19 -20.75 -0.82
C GLY A 44 -6.38 -19.33 -0.32
N LEU A 45 -5.33 -18.50 -0.28
CA LEU A 45 -5.39 -17.11 0.11
C LEU A 45 -5.22 -16.17 -1.08
N GLU A 46 -5.95 -15.07 -1.06
CA GLU A 46 -5.69 -13.86 -1.85
C GLU A 46 -5.07 -12.81 -0.92
N ILE A 47 -3.88 -12.32 -1.28
CA ILE A 47 -3.08 -11.40 -0.48
C ILE A 47 -2.86 -10.13 -1.29
N VAL A 48 -3.39 -9.00 -0.83
CA VAL A 48 -3.25 -7.69 -1.50
C VAL A 48 -2.50 -6.73 -0.58
N PRO A 49 -1.31 -6.24 -0.99
CA PRO A 49 -0.58 -5.24 -0.24
C PRO A 49 -1.08 -3.84 -0.59
N SER A 50 -1.31 -3.03 0.41
CA SER A 50 -1.59 -1.61 0.24
C SER A 50 -0.96 -0.77 1.35
N ALA A 51 -0.99 0.55 1.18
CA ALA A 51 -0.52 1.49 2.18
C ALA A 51 -1.50 2.64 2.34
N LEU A 52 -1.58 3.15 3.56
CA LEU A 52 -2.42 4.28 3.94
C LEU A 52 -1.56 5.37 4.58
N THR A 53 -2.00 6.62 4.45
CA THR A 53 -1.48 7.76 5.19
C THR A 53 -2.58 8.33 6.08
N GLY A 54 -2.22 9.04 7.16
CA GLY A 54 -3.20 9.71 8.03
C GLY A 54 -4.13 8.76 8.79
N VAL A 55 -3.73 7.51 9.03
CA VAL A 55 -4.52 6.54 9.81
C VAL A 55 -4.47 6.90 11.29
N GLU A 56 -5.62 6.94 11.95
CA GLU A 56 -5.76 7.07 13.40
C GLU A 56 -6.31 5.77 13.97
N LEU A 57 -5.78 5.35 15.11
CA LEU A 57 -6.22 4.18 15.85
C LEU A 57 -6.61 4.59 17.27
N ASP A 58 -7.42 3.77 17.93
CA ASP A 58 -7.85 3.94 19.32
C ASP A 58 -6.70 3.92 20.35
N ARG A 59 -5.54 3.42 19.93
CA ARG A 59 -4.28 3.49 20.69
C ARG A 59 -3.26 4.30 19.92
N SER A 60 -2.54 5.17 20.64
CA SER A 60 -1.42 5.90 20.05
C SER A 60 -0.33 4.93 19.64
N VAL A 61 -0.08 4.81 18.35
CA VAL A 61 1.11 4.16 17.83
C VAL A 61 2.12 5.26 17.55
N ASN A 62 3.29 5.24 18.20
CA ASN A 62 4.35 6.20 17.90
C ASN A 62 4.70 6.14 16.43
N ARG A 63 4.47 7.23 15.70
CA ARG A 63 4.72 7.36 14.27
C ARG A 63 5.65 8.54 14.04
N GLY A 64 6.73 8.31 13.31
CA GLY A 64 7.49 9.40 12.69
C GLY A 64 6.64 10.11 11.63
N ALA A 65 7.03 11.32 11.24
CA ALA A 65 6.33 12.12 10.22
C ALA A 65 6.21 11.38 8.86
N ASP A 66 7.13 10.47 8.56
CA ASP A 66 7.21 9.68 7.31
C ASP A 66 6.68 8.24 7.47
N ALA A 67 5.83 7.98 8.49
CA ALA A 67 5.28 6.65 8.68
C ALA A 67 4.21 6.33 7.64
N LEU A 68 4.44 5.23 6.90
CA LEU A 68 3.47 4.61 6.03
C LEU A 68 2.73 3.51 6.79
N PHE A 69 1.40 3.46 6.69
CA PHE A 69 0.61 2.42 7.32
C PHE A 69 0.45 1.27 6.34
N LEU A 70 1.28 0.24 6.49
CA LEU A 70 1.23 -0.97 5.67
C LEU A 70 -0.02 -1.77 5.99
N VAL A 71 -0.71 -2.24 4.96
CA VAL A 71 -1.93 -3.04 5.06
C VAL A 71 -1.75 -4.32 4.24
N ALA A 72 -2.03 -5.46 4.85
CA ALA A 72 -2.19 -6.74 4.19
C ALA A 72 -3.68 -7.12 4.24
N ASP A 73 -4.37 -6.99 3.11
CA ASP A 73 -5.70 -7.56 2.95
C ASP A 73 -5.56 -9.03 2.56
N ILE A 74 -5.90 -9.92 3.50
CA ILE A 74 -5.75 -11.36 3.34
C ILE A 74 -7.12 -12.00 3.44
N ARG A 75 -7.57 -12.55 2.33
CA ARG A 75 -8.91 -13.13 2.16
C ARG A 75 -8.81 -14.58 1.70
N ALA A 76 -9.87 -15.34 1.99
CA ALA A 76 -10.06 -16.65 1.40
C ALA A 76 -10.25 -16.49 -0.12
N ALA A 77 -9.43 -17.18 -0.91
CA ALA A 77 -9.61 -17.28 -2.35
C ALA A 77 -10.73 -18.25 -2.69
N LYS A 78 -11.12 -18.32 -3.95
CA LYS A 78 -12.06 -19.32 -4.44
C LYS A 78 -11.56 -20.73 -4.15
N ALA A 79 -12.43 -21.58 -3.62
CA ALA A 79 -12.12 -22.97 -3.24
C ALA A 79 -11.01 -23.10 -2.16
N GLU A 80 -11.00 -22.19 -1.22
CA GLU A 80 -10.18 -22.27 -0.01
C GLU A 80 -10.52 -23.58 0.75
N PRO A 81 -9.52 -24.43 1.09
CA PRO A 81 -9.81 -25.79 1.54
C PRO A 81 -10.12 -25.93 3.05
N HIS A 82 -9.93 -24.87 3.86
CA HIS A 82 -10.09 -24.94 5.33
C HIS A 82 -11.47 -24.45 5.81
N GLY A 83 -12.42 -24.23 4.89
CA GLY A 83 -13.80 -23.90 5.21
C GLY A 83 -14.10 -22.42 5.38
N PHE A 84 -13.19 -21.53 5.02
CA PHE A 84 -13.46 -20.09 4.96
C PHE A 84 -14.24 -19.77 3.66
N PRO A 85 -15.38 -19.07 3.74
CA PRO A 85 -16.09 -18.63 2.56
C PRO A 85 -15.21 -17.73 1.65
N GLU A 86 -15.43 -17.79 0.33
CA GLU A 86 -14.76 -16.91 -0.62
C GLU A 86 -14.85 -15.44 -0.19
N HIS A 87 -13.74 -14.71 -0.26
CA HIS A 87 -13.54 -13.32 0.20
C HIS A 87 -13.67 -13.09 1.72
N ALA A 88 -13.86 -14.14 2.53
CA ALA A 88 -13.84 -13.99 3.98
C ALA A 88 -12.46 -13.57 4.49
N PHE A 89 -12.42 -12.67 5.47
CA PHE A 89 -11.22 -12.39 6.24
C PHE A 89 -10.74 -13.65 6.97
N ILE A 90 -9.45 -13.94 6.92
CA ILE A 90 -8.86 -15.07 7.65
C ILE A 90 -8.36 -14.58 9.01
N PRO A 91 -9.01 -14.95 10.12
CA PRO A 91 -8.57 -14.55 11.46
C PRO A 91 -7.40 -15.39 11.95
N TYR A 92 -6.81 -14.98 13.08
CA TYR A 92 -5.76 -15.70 13.80
C TYR A 92 -4.45 -15.91 13.00
N LEU A 93 -4.22 -15.19 11.89
CA LEU A 93 -2.93 -15.22 11.23
C LEU A 93 -1.87 -14.49 12.06
N SER A 94 -0.64 -15.00 12.05
CA SER A 94 0.53 -14.20 12.42
C SER A 94 1.12 -13.60 11.15
N VAL A 95 1.04 -12.29 11.01
CA VAL A 95 1.54 -11.57 9.84
C VAL A 95 2.67 -10.65 10.27
N SER A 96 3.85 -10.85 9.69
CA SER A 96 4.98 -9.94 9.87
C SER A 96 5.41 -9.34 8.53
N TYR A 97 6.12 -8.21 8.59
CA TYR A 97 6.72 -7.58 7.41
C TYR A 97 8.22 -7.45 7.56
N ALA A 98 8.91 -7.49 6.42
CA ALA A 98 10.27 -7.02 6.25
C ALA A 98 10.30 -5.99 5.12
N LEU A 99 11.02 -4.90 5.33
CA LEU A 99 11.12 -3.78 4.39
C LEU A 99 12.60 -3.41 4.20
N THR A 100 13.03 -3.34 2.94
CA THR A 100 14.37 -2.88 2.54
C THR A 100 14.24 -1.81 1.46
N LYS A 101 15.35 -1.11 1.14
CA LYS A 101 15.39 -0.01 0.16
C LYS A 101 16.60 -0.15 -0.73
N ASP A 102 16.48 0.08 -2.04
CA ASP A 102 17.54 -0.14 -3.03
C ASP A 102 18.78 0.73 -2.79
N ASP A 103 18.59 2.02 -2.60
CA ASP A 103 19.65 3.02 -2.45
C ASP A 103 20.14 3.18 -1.00
N ALA A 104 19.69 2.33 -0.08
CA ALA A 104 20.06 2.34 1.34
C ALA A 104 20.22 0.91 1.88
N PRO A 105 21.31 0.20 1.56
CA PRO A 105 21.47 -1.22 1.90
C PRO A 105 21.49 -1.52 3.41
N THR A 106 21.76 -0.52 4.23
CA THR A 106 21.66 -0.63 5.70
C THR A 106 20.24 -0.42 6.23
N PHE A 107 19.33 0.10 5.42
CA PHE A 107 17.93 0.26 5.81
C PHE A 107 17.23 -1.09 5.82
N LYS A 108 16.84 -1.52 7.01
CA LYS A 108 16.06 -2.73 7.24
C LYS A 108 15.05 -2.46 8.34
N LYS A 109 13.77 -2.65 8.05
CA LYS A 109 12.69 -2.56 9.03
C LYS A 109 11.91 -3.87 9.02
N ALA A 110 11.47 -4.29 10.17
CA ALA A 110 10.60 -5.45 10.32
C ALA A 110 9.65 -5.21 11.50
N GLY A 111 8.49 -5.86 11.46
CA GLY A 111 7.51 -5.76 12.53
C GLY A 111 6.34 -6.71 12.29
N LEU A 112 5.38 -6.67 13.21
CA LEU A 112 4.13 -7.43 13.12
C LEU A 112 3.01 -6.52 12.60
N LEU A 113 2.14 -7.09 11.78
CA LEU A 113 0.85 -6.50 11.45
C LEU A 113 -0.20 -7.04 12.41
N TYR A 114 -1.02 -6.13 12.93
CA TYR A 114 -2.11 -6.48 13.85
C TYR A 114 -3.46 -6.40 13.11
N PRO A 115 -4.44 -7.22 13.50
CA PRO A 115 -5.79 -7.08 12.96
C PRO A 115 -6.38 -5.74 13.39
N ILE A 116 -6.87 -4.97 12.43
CA ILE A 116 -7.59 -3.72 12.65
C ILE A 116 -8.97 -3.80 12.03
N ALA A 117 -9.95 -3.18 12.67
CA ALA A 117 -11.30 -3.05 12.14
C ALA A 117 -11.43 -1.75 11.34
N THR A 118 -12.02 -1.85 10.15
CA THR A 118 -12.37 -0.70 9.31
C THR A 118 -13.81 -0.82 8.83
N LYS A 119 -14.36 0.24 8.22
CA LYS A 119 -15.71 0.18 7.62
C LYS A 119 -15.82 -0.82 6.47
N GLN A 120 -14.71 -1.16 5.81
CA GLN A 120 -14.62 -2.17 4.74
C GLN A 120 -14.39 -3.59 5.26
N GLY A 121 -14.31 -3.76 6.56
CA GLY A 121 -14.00 -5.03 7.22
C GLY A 121 -12.61 -5.04 7.85
N PRO A 122 -12.23 -6.16 8.49
CA PRO A 122 -10.94 -6.28 9.14
C PRO A 122 -9.80 -6.50 8.12
N HIS A 123 -8.60 -5.96 8.45
CA HIS A 123 -7.35 -6.15 7.73
C HIS A 123 -6.20 -6.35 8.73
N TYR A 124 -5.05 -6.85 8.27
CA TYR A 124 -3.81 -6.83 9.03
C TYR A 124 -3.00 -5.57 8.69
N ALA A 125 -2.55 -4.82 9.69
CA ALA A 125 -1.85 -3.57 9.41
C ALA A 125 -0.86 -3.16 10.49
N ALA A 126 0.14 -2.34 10.11
CA ALA A 126 1.09 -1.72 11.00
C ALA A 126 1.67 -0.44 10.42
N ALA A 127 2.06 0.48 11.28
CA ALA A 127 2.89 1.63 10.89
C ALA A 127 4.33 1.16 10.63
N ALA A 128 4.91 1.59 9.50
CA ALA A 128 6.30 1.38 9.15
C ALA A 128 6.96 2.72 8.80
N GLU A 129 8.08 3.03 9.44
CA GLU A 129 8.87 4.20 9.10
C GLU A 129 9.66 3.96 7.82
N LEU A 130 9.65 4.92 6.91
CA LEU A 130 10.43 4.91 5.68
C LEU A 130 11.69 5.79 5.81
N ALA A 131 12.65 5.58 4.91
CA ALA A 131 13.88 6.38 4.79
C ALA A 131 13.79 7.35 3.60
N GLY A 132 12.70 8.11 3.51
CA GLY A 132 12.45 9.07 2.43
C GLY A 132 12.11 8.43 1.08
N PRO A 133 12.14 9.19 -0.03
CA PRO A 133 11.81 8.71 -1.37
C PRO A 133 12.73 7.60 -1.85
N GLY A 134 12.22 6.70 -2.70
CA GLY A 134 12.99 5.61 -3.32
C GLY A 134 12.18 4.36 -3.61
N THR A 135 12.87 3.30 -4.02
CA THR A 135 12.30 1.98 -4.29
C THR A 135 12.47 1.07 -3.08
N TYR A 136 11.37 0.46 -2.66
CA TYR A 136 11.29 -0.42 -1.50
C TYR A 136 10.90 -1.83 -1.89
N HIS A 137 11.45 -2.81 -1.17
CA HIS A 137 11.06 -4.21 -1.24
C HIS A 137 10.34 -4.58 0.05
N LEU A 138 9.08 -4.95 -0.09
CA LEU A 138 8.21 -5.40 0.98
C LEU A 138 8.04 -6.91 0.90
N THR A 139 8.24 -7.61 2.01
CA THR A 139 7.89 -9.01 2.16
C THR A 139 6.97 -9.19 3.35
N TYR A 140 5.80 -9.79 3.14
CA TYR A 140 4.96 -10.31 4.22
C TYR A 140 5.29 -11.78 4.46
N ILE A 141 5.38 -12.15 5.74
CA ILE A 141 5.50 -13.54 6.19
C ILE A 141 4.22 -13.87 6.93
N ILE A 142 3.43 -14.80 6.37
CA ILE A 142 2.06 -15.09 6.81
C ILE A 142 2.04 -16.52 7.35
N SER A 143 1.96 -16.66 8.67
CA SER A 143 1.79 -17.95 9.34
C SER A 143 0.30 -18.28 9.51
N PRO A 144 -0.07 -19.57 9.43
CA PRO A 144 -1.45 -20.00 9.47
C PRO A 144 -2.14 -19.72 10.82
N PRO A 145 -3.47 -19.82 10.90
CA PRO A 145 -4.25 -19.56 12.11
C PRO A 145 -3.84 -20.38 13.34
N SER A 146 -3.22 -21.53 13.15
CA SER A 146 -2.65 -22.35 14.23
C SER A 146 -1.56 -21.63 15.04
N ALA A 147 -0.90 -20.61 14.46
CA ALA A 147 0.07 -19.79 15.18
C ALA A 147 -0.54 -19.04 16.38
N HIS A 148 -1.85 -18.80 16.34
CA HIS A 148 -2.63 -18.20 17.43
C HIS A 148 -3.69 -19.14 18.00
N GLY A 149 -3.45 -20.46 17.89
CA GLY A 149 -4.23 -21.47 18.60
C GLY A 149 -5.54 -21.89 17.94
N MET A 150 -5.80 -21.51 16.68
CA MET A 150 -6.95 -22.04 15.95
C MET A 150 -6.74 -23.52 15.63
N LEU A 151 -7.65 -24.36 16.09
CA LEU A 151 -7.62 -25.80 15.84
C LEU A 151 -8.38 -26.10 14.54
N ARG A 152 -7.97 -27.18 13.87
CA ARG A 152 -8.69 -27.76 12.75
C ARG A 152 -9.35 -29.05 13.15
N ARG A 153 -10.51 -29.33 12.58
CA ARG A 153 -11.17 -30.61 12.71
C ARG A 153 -10.50 -31.63 11.78
N THR A 154 -10.31 -32.87 12.26
CA THR A 154 -9.50 -33.89 11.53
C THR A 154 -10.25 -35.19 11.28
N ASP A 155 -11.51 -35.34 11.75
CA ASP A 155 -12.30 -36.52 11.50
C ASP A 155 -12.78 -36.62 10.04
N LYS A 156 -13.18 -37.81 9.61
CA LYS A 156 -13.60 -38.09 8.24
C LYS A 156 -14.89 -37.39 7.80
N ALA A 157 -15.74 -36.99 8.75
CA ALA A 157 -17.04 -36.43 8.41
C ALA A 157 -16.98 -34.96 8.02
N ASP A 158 -16.07 -34.18 8.66
CA ASP A 158 -16.06 -32.73 8.55
C ASP A 158 -14.64 -32.15 8.79
N GLY A 159 -13.63 -32.99 8.59
CA GLY A 159 -12.22 -32.57 8.76
C GLY A 159 -11.73 -31.74 7.60
N VAL A 160 -10.88 -30.75 7.90
CA VAL A 160 -10.18 -29.93 6.91
C VAL A 160 -8.70 -30.35 6.80
N PRO A 161 -8.04 -30.09 5.66
CA PRO A 161 -6.63 -30.47 5.43
C PRO A 161 -5.69 -29.79 6.43
N GLU A 162 -4.43 -30.19 6.40
CA GLU A 162 -3.38 -29.58 7.21
C GLU A 162 -3.19 -28.10 6.80
N TRP A 163 -2.92 -27.25 7.81
CA TRP A 163 -2.59 -25.85 7.56
C TRP A 163 -1.34 -25.72 6.67
N TRP A 164 -1.32 -24.67 5.87
CA TRP A 164 -0.17 -24.30 5.04
C TRP A 164 1.06 -23.95 5.89
N LYS A 165 2.24 -24.05 5.31
CA LYS A 165 3.48 -23.53 5.88
C LYS A 165 3.54 -22.02 5.74
N PRO A 166 4.34 -21.28 6.56
CA PRO A 166 4.45 -19.84 6.42
C PRO A 166 4.73 -19.40 4.97
N ILE A 167 3.89 -18.50 4.47
CA ILE A 167 3.96 -17.96 3.11
C ILE A 167 4.80 -16.71 3.12
N ASN A 168 5.79 -16.62 2.21
CA ASN A 168 6.50 -15.38 1.90
C ASN A 168 5.87 -14.75 0.65
N ALA A 169 5.33 -13.53 0.81
CA ALA A 169 4.72 -12.75 -0.26
C ALA A 169 5.49 -11.43 -0.43
N SER A 170 6.05 -11.18 -1.61
CA SER A 170 6.97 -10.05 -1.82
C SER A 170 6.53 -9.16 -2.97
N TRP A 171 6.74 -7.86 -2.80
CA TRP A 171 6.46 -6.82 -3.79
C TRP A 171 7.54 -5.75 -3.77
N THR A 172 7.64 -5.02 -4.88
CA THR A 172 8.48 -3.82 -5.00
C THR A 172 7.59 -2.62 -5.28
N PHE A 173 7.81 -1.52 -4.57
CA PHE A 173 7.05 -0.29 -4.77
C PHE A 173 7.94 0.95 -4.68
N SER A 174 7.52 2.05 -5.29
CA SER A 174 8.16 3.35 -5.18
C SER A 174 7.45 4.21 -4.14
N TYR A 175 8.22 5.00 -3.37
CA TYR A 175 7.70 6.01 -2.46
C TYR A 175 8.36 7.38 -2.76
N PRO A 176 7.63 8.51 -2.81
CA PRO A 176 6.16 8.56 -2.80
C PRO A 176 5.56 7.83 -4.01
N GLN A 177 4.32 7.35 -3.87
CA GLN A 177 3.62 6.70 -4.98
C GLN A 177 3.39 7.73 -6.08
N ASN A 178 3.81 7.40 -7.32
CA ASN A 178 3.44 8.20 -8.48
C ASN A 178 1.97 7.93 -8.78
N THR A 179 1.08 8.82 -8.35
CA THR A 179 -0.31 8.85 -8.83
C THR A 179 -0.30 9.23 -10.30
N LYS A 180 -0.58 8.27 -11.19
CA LYS A 180 -0.87 8.53 -12.61
C LYS A 180 -2.28 9.07 -12.76
#